data_1add2a944b53f4d95059eec06c01e740
#
_entry.id   1add2a944b53f4d95059eec06c01e740
#
_cell.length_a   1.000
_cell.length_b   1.000
_cell.length_c   1.000
_cell.angle_alpha   90.00
_cell.angle_beta   90.00
_cell.angle_gamma   90.00
#
_symmetry.space_group_name_H-M   'P 1'
#
loop_
_entity.id
_entity.type
_entity.pdbx_description
1 polymer ?
#
loop_
_entity_poly.entity_id
_entity_poly.type
_entity_poly.pdbx_seq_one_letter_code
_entity_poly.pdbx_strand_id
1 'polypeptide(L)'
;MNERQKISEEYALLYLKDIGSLGDTIAEFEGSLINCFGGIPGEKVVARIFRYRRRRQRFVSAIVSEVINSSNHRVQAPCTYFGDCTGCQWQHIEYGYQLQLKKASIIKEFRGFDSLVSVKISDVLPALHQFEYRNHARFTVRRNGQVGYVNRITRRFIPVWNCMLMTPWINQTLAKLQNIKPDTSQISVRYGINTGDSLVQPSLGNESIQSGQTHYRENLSGNIFRVGSPSFFQVNTVQAERLSEIILS
;
A
#
# COMPACT_ATOMS: atom_id res chain seq x y z
N MET A 1 2.96 36.04 2.40
CA MET A 1 4.00 35.30 1.65
C MET A 1 4.75 34.45 2.67
N ASN A 2 4.43 33.15 2.77
CA ASN A 2 5.15 32.26 3.66
C ASN A 2 6.41 31.80 2.92
N GLU A 3 7.57 32.21 3.39
CA GLU A 3 8.86 31.63 3.04
C GLU A 3 8.81 30.13 3.36
N ARG A 4 8.62 29.31 2.33
CA ARG A 4 8.90 27.88 2.42
C ARG A 4 10.41 27.78 2.61
N GLN A 5 10.85 27.54 3.86
CA GLN A 5 12.22 27.16 4.13
C GLN A 5 12.65 26.12 3.11
N LYS A 6 13.69 26.45 2.34
CA LYS A 6 14.39 25.56 1.42
C LYS A 6 14.93 24.43 2.29
N ILE A 7 14.21 23.31 2.36
CA ILE A 7 14.69 22.09 3.05
C ILE A 7 15.93 21.68 2.26
N SER A 8 17.11 21.81 2.83
CA SER A 8 18.34 21.27 2.26
C SER A 8 18.12 19.76 2.08
N GLU A 9 18.37 19.26 0.88
CA GLU A 9 18.31 17.83 0.62
C GLU A 9 19.43 17.16 1.39
N GLU A 10 19.07 16.37 2.40
CA GLU A 10 19.98 15.63 3.25
C GLU A 10 20.03 14.19 2.75
N TYR A 11 21.23 13.67 2.55
CA TYR A 11 21.47 12.28 2.16
C TYR A 11 22.39 11.61 3.19
N ALA A 12 22.14 10.34 3.45
CA ALA A 12 22.96 9.53 4.35
C ALA A 12 23.23 8.15 3.76
N LEU A 13 24.40 7.61 4.08
CA LEU A 13 24.73 6.22 3.83
C LEU A 13 24.15 5.39 4.96
N LEU A 14 23.26 4.45 4.62
CA LEU A 14 22.55 3.62 5.60
C LEU A 14 22.81 2.13 5.35
N TYR A 15 22.89 1.37 6.44
CA TYR A 15 22.86 -0.09 6.44
C TYR A 15 21.50 -0.55 6.91
N LEU A 16 20.78 -1.27 6.07
CA LEU A 16 19.41 -1.70 6.32
C LEU A 16 19.41 -3.00 7.12
N LYS A 17 18.80 -2.98 8.32
CA LYS A 17 18.94 -4.06 9.31
C LYS A 17 17.85 -5.11 9.20
N ASP A 18 16.58 -4.69 9.15
CA ASP A 18 15.43 -5.57 9.30
C ASP A 18 14.16 -4.90 8.73
N ILE A 19 13.05 -5.61 8.70
CA ILE A 19 11.73 -5.04 8.43
C ILE A 19 11.13 -4.48 9.73
N GLY A 20 10.75 -3.21 9.70
CA GLY A 20 10.04 -2.56 10.79
C GLY A 20 8.54 -2.85 10.78
N SER A 21 7.86 -2.46 11.86
CA SER A 21 6.41 -2.65 12.06
C SER A 21 5.52 -2.02 10.98
N LEU A 22 6.03 -1.03 10.26
CA LEU A 22 5.32 -0.39 9.13
C LEU A 22 5.57 -1.10 7.79
N GLY A 23 6.40 -2.16 7.75
CA GLY A 23 6.76 -2.88 6.54
C GLY A 23 7.88 -2.22 5.73
N ASP A 24 8.41 -1.08 6.12
CA ASP A 24 9.67 -0.54 5.57
C ASP A 24 10.86 -1.17 6.25
N THR A 25 12.03 -1.12 5.62
CA THR A 25 13.28 -1.47 6.32
C THR A 25 13.62 -0.46 7.40
N ILE A 26 14.35 -0.89 8.39
CA ILE A 26 14.88 -0.03 9.45
C ILE A 26 16.38 0.13 9.33
N ALA A 27 16.85 1.32 9.62
CA ALA A 27 18.27 1.66 9.69
C ALA A 27 18.53 2.53 10.93
N GLU A 28 19.78 2.54 11.38
CA GLU A 28 20.24 3.47 12.41
C GLU A 28 20.71 4.77 11.76
N PHE A 29 20.22 5.88 12.28
CA PHE A 29 20.62 7.21 11.85
C PHE A 29 20.59 8.17 13.05
N GLU A 30 21.69 8.88 13.31
CA GLU A 30 21.86 9.76 14.48
C GLU A 30 21.49 9.09 15.82
N GLY A 31 21.90 7.83 16.03
CA GLY A 31 21.63 7.07 17.26
C GLY A 31 20.16 6.62 17.43
N SER A 32 19.32 6.75 16.40
CA SER A 32 17.92 6.36 16.43
C SER A 32 17.60 5.41 15.28
N LEU A 33 16.63 4.51 15.50
CA LEU A 33 16.07 3.69 14.43
C LEU A 33 15.06 4.49 13.60
N ILE A 34 15.26 4.51 12.29
CA ILE A 34 14.37 5.17 11.34
C ILE A 34 13.86 4.18 10.31
N ASN A 35 12.66 4.44 9.77
CA ASN A 35 12.13 3.69 8.63
C ASN A 35 12.74 4.19 7.32
N CYS A 36 13.17 3.25 6.47
CA CYS A 36 13.70 3.51 5.14
C CYS A 36 12.87 2.81 4.08
N PHE A 37 12.16 3.59 3.26
CA PHE A 37 11.35 3.09 2.16
C PHE A 37 12.20 2.71 0.95
N GLY A 38 11.88 1.58 0.31
CA GLY A 38 12.51 1.14 -0.94
C GLY A 38 13.78 0.31 -0.76
N GLY A 39 14.11 -0.09 0.47
CA GLY A 39 15.24 -0.95 0.76
C GLY A 39 14.87 -2.39 1.09
N ILE A 40 15.88 -3.25 1.13
CA ILE A 40 15.80 -4.66 1.54
C ILE A 40 16.76 -4.88 2.71
N PRO A 41 16.42 -5.70 3.72
CA PRO A 41 17.36 -6.01 4.80
C PRO A 41 18.71 -6.55 4.28
N GLY A 42 19.81 -6.07 4.85
CA GLY A 42 21.18 -6.41 4.45
C GLY A 42 21.78 -5.50 3.37
N GLU A 43 20.99 -4.63 2.75
CA GLU A 43 21.54 -3.68 1.78
C GLU A 43 22.28 -2.52 2.42
N LYS A 44 23.27 -1.99 1.68
CA LYS A 44 23.90 -0.70 1.91
C LYS A 44 23.41 0.29 0.86
N VAL A 45 22.84 1.41 1.31
CA VAL A 45 22.16 2.36 0.42
C VAL A 45 22.55 3.80 0.73
N VAL A 46 22.45 4.67 -0.28
CA VAL A 46 22.33 6.10 -0.08
C VAL A 46 20.85 6.43 -0.03
N ALA A 47 20.41 7.07 1.04
CA ALA A 47 19.00 7.42 1.22
C ALA A 47 18.82 8.91 1.51
N ARG A 48 17.78 9.49 0.95
CA ARG A 48 17.36 10.86 1.24
C ARG A 48 16.59 10.89 2.54
N ILE A 49 16.97 11.77 3.45
CA ILE A 49 16.41 11.91 4.79
C ILE A 49 15.27 12.92 4.77
N PHE A 50 14.19 12.58 5.45
CA PHE A 50 13.00 13.42 5.62
C PHE A 50 12.75 13.64 7.11
N ARG A 51 12.78 14.91 7.53
CA ARG A 51 12.45 15.34 8.89
C ARG A 51 11.10 16.05 8.88
N TYR A 52 10.16 15.60 9.71
CA TYR A 52 8.84 16.20 9.80
C TYR A 52 8.30 16.20 11.23
N ARG A 53 7.32 17.08 11.48
CA ARG A 53 6.63 17.16 12.78
C ARG A 53 5.19 16.69 12.63
N ARG A 54 4.73 15.85 13.55
CA ARG A 54 3.34 15.43 13.66
C ARG A 54 2.94 15.43 15.14
N ARG A 55 1.86 16.12 15.48
CA ARG A 55 1.36 16.24 16.87
C ARG A 55 2.47 16.60 17.87
N ARG A 56 3.28 17.63 17.54
CA ARG A 56 4.43 18.10 18.32
C ARG A 56 5.63 17.16 18.44
N GLN A 57 5.56 15.94 17.93
CA GLN A 57 6.69 15.01 17.88
C GLN A 57 7.48 15.17 16.58
N ARG A 58 8.81 14.99 16.66
CA ARG A 58 9.71 14.99 15.51
C ARG A 58 9.86 13.55 15.02
N PHE A 59 9.77 13.38 13.72
CA PHE A 59 9.97 12.09 13.04
C PHE A 59 11.05 12.25 11.99
N VAL A 60 11.81 11.17 11.80
CA VAL A 60 12.77 11.02 10.72
C VAL A 60 12.42 9.76 9.95
N SER A 61 12.44 9.84 8.63
CA SER A 61 12.32 8.69 7.73
C SER A 61 13.23 8.88 6.54
N ALA A 62 13.48 7.82 5.79
CA ALA A 62 14.34 7.84 4.64
C ALA A 62 13.67 7.21 3.43
N ILE A 63 14.12 7.60 2.24
CA ILE A 63 13.78 6.96 0.96
C ILE A 63 15.10 6.62 0.27
N VAL A 64 15.25 5.36 -0.15
CA VAL A 64 16.41 4.92 -0.92
C VAL A 64 16.51 5.72 -2.21
N SER A 65 17.68 6.33 -2.44
CA SER A 65 18.01 7.03 -3.69
C SER A 65 18.93 6.18 -4.57
N GLU A 66 19.85 5.45 -3.95
CA GLU A 66 20.82 4.60 -4.64
C GLU A 66 21.11 3.35 -3.79
N VAL A 67 21.27 2.22 -4.44
CA VAL A 67 21.68 0.95 -3.79
C VAL A 67 23.13 0.70 -4.10
N ILE A 68 23.98 0.71 -3.06
CA ILE A 68 25.41 0.48 -3.18
C ILE A 68 25.72 -1.02 -3.22
N ASN A 69 25.16 -1.78 -2.25
CA ASN A 69 25.28 -3.24 -2.20
C ASN A 69 23.87 -3.82 -2.24
N SER A 70 23.52 -4.39 -3.36
CA SER A 70 22.16 -4.93 -3.63
C SER A 70 21.99 -6.31 -3.01
N SER A 71 20.81 -6.57 -2.46
CA SER A 71 20.36 -7.91 -2.13
C SER A 71 20.15 -8.75 -3.41
N ASN A 72 20.46 -10.06 -3.34
CA ASN A 72 20.15 -11.01 -4.42
C ASN A 72 18.63 -11.15 -4.68
N HIS A 73 17.80 -10.72 -3.74
CA HIS A 73 16.33 -10.72 -3.85
C HIS A 73 15.76 -9.41 -4.39
N ARG A 74 16.62 -8.48 -4.82
CA ARG A 74 16.16 -7.24 -5.43
C ARG A 74 15.78 -7.48 -6.88
N VAL A 75 14.56 -7.06 -7.23
CA VAL A 75 14.05 -7.07 -8.60
C VAL A 75 13.63 -5.66 -9.02
N GLN A 76 13.52 -5.44 -10.32
CA GLN A 76 12.93 -4.21 -10.81
C GLN A 76 11.43 -4.20 -10.49
N ALA A 77 10.96 -3.16 -9.82
CA ALA A 77 9.54 -3.00 -9.55
C ALA A 77 8.78 -2.81 -10.88
N PRO A 78 7.72 -3.61 -11.14
CA PRO A 78 6.99 -3.52 -12.42
C PRO A 78 6.12 -2.28 -12.54
N CYS A 79 5.72 -1.64 -11.42
CA CYS A 79 4.89 -0.46 -11.41
C CYS A 79 5.71 0.80 -11.69
N THR A 80 5.35 1.56 -12.72
CA THR A 80 6.03 2.82 -13.08
C THR A 80 5.92 3.92 -12.03
N TYR A 81 4.95 3.82 -11.13
CA TYR A 81 4.77 4.75 -10.01
C TYR A 81 5.50 4.32 -8.73
N PHE A 82 6.15 3.16 -8.72
CA PHE A 82 6.86 2.68 -7.54
C PHE A 82 8.00 3.64 -7.16
N GLY A 83 8.14 3.93 -5.88
CA GLY A 83 9.07 4.95 -5.39
C GLY A 83 8.38 6.29 -5.16
N ASP A 84 7.74 6.86 -6.16
CA ASP A 84 6.93 8.07 -6.02
C ASP A 84 5.60 7.78 -5.31
N CYS A 85 4.89 6.74 -5.72
CA CYS A 85 3.71 6.22 -5.02
C CYS A 85 4.15 5.28 -3.90
N THR A 86 3.77 5.58 -2.66
CA THR A 86 4.08 4.75 -1.49
C THR A 86 2.93 3.81 -1.12
N GLY A 87 2.02 3.52 -2.05
CA GLY A 87 0.92 2.57 -1.85
C GLY A 87 1.38 1.11 -1.80
N CYS A 88 2.51 0.79 -2.46
CA CYS A 88 3.18 -0.51 -2.41
C CYS A 88 4.55 -0.33 -1.75
N GLN A 89 4.93 -1.27 -0.89
CA GLN A 89 6.19 -1.19 -0.15
C GLN A 89 7.26 -2.12 -0.71
N TRP A 90 6.90 -3.25 -1.33
CA TRP A 90 7.78 -4.38 -1.61
C TRP A 90 7.84 -4.82 -3.07
N GLN A 91 7.36 -4.02 -4.03
CA GLN A 91 7.42 -4.42 -5.45
C GLN A 91 8.86 -4.61 -6.00
N HIS A 92 9.85 -4.06 -5.32
CA HIS A 92 11.28 -4.23 -5.62
C HIS A 92 11.91 -5.48 -4.97
N ILE A 93 11.11 -6.30 -4.29
CA ILE A 93 11.53 -7.52 -3.61
C ILE A 93 10.93 -8.72 -4.35
N GLU A 94 11.74 -9.73 -4.64
CA GLU A 94 11.27 -11.02 -5.18
C GLU A 94 10.13 -11.59 -4.33
N TYR A 95 9.06 -12.07 -4.98
CA TYR A 95 7.83 -12.45 -4.28
C TYR A 95 8.04 -13.59 -3.27
N GLY A 96 8.85 -14.59 -3.61
CA GLY A 96 9.21 -15.68 -2.67
C GLY A 96 9.86 -15.13 -1.40
N TYR A 97 10.75 -14.14 -1.55
CA TYR A 97 11.40 -13.51 -0.41
C TYR A 97 10.44 -12.62 0.40
N GLN A 98 9.45 -11.98 -0.23
CA GLN A 98 8.38 -11.27 0.49
C GLN A 98 7.63 -12.20 1.46
N LEU A 99 7.36 -13.46 1.05
CA LEU A 99 6.71 -14.45 1.91
C LEU A 99 7.60 -14.84 3.10
N GLN A 100 8.90 -15.02 2.86
CA GLN A 100 9.87 -15.29 3.92
C GLN A 100 9.95 -14.14 4.93
N LEU A 101 10.01 -12.90 4.46
CA LEU A 101 10.02 -11.71 5.32
C LEU A 101 8.75 -11.60 6.18
N LYS A 102 7.58 -11.92 5.62
CA LYS A 102 6.31 -11.96 6.36
C LYS A 102 6.34 -13.02 7.46
N LYS A 103 6.81 -14.23 7.14
CA LYS A 103 6.98 -15.31 8.12
C LYS A 103 7.94 -14.90 9.23
N ALA A 104 9.10 -14.35 8.87
CA ALA A 104 10.10 -13.89 9.83
C ALA A 104 9.56 -12.80 10.77
N SER A 105 8.73 -11.88 10.25
CA SER A 105 8.09 -10.85 11.08
C SER A 105 7.15 -11.46 12.13
N ILE A 106 6.33 -12.46 11.76
CA ILE A 106 5.44 -13.15 12.72
C ILE A 106 6.26 -13.90 13.77
N ILE A 107 7.30 -14.63 13.35
CA ILE A 107 8.19 -15.35 14.28
C ILE A 107 8.83 -14.38 15.27
N LYS A 108 9.26 -13.21 14.80
CA LYS A 108 9.88 -12.17 15.63
C LYS A 108 8.90 -11.65 16.69
N GLU A 109 7.65 -11.35 16.31
CA GLU A 109 6.62 -10.92 17.26
C GLU A 109 6.30 -12.00 18.28
N PHE A 110 6.17 -13.26 17.87
CA PHE A 110 5.86 -14.38 18.76
C PHE A 110 6.97 -14.66 19.78
N ARG A 111 8.25 -14.48 19.39
CA ARG A 111 9.40 -14.61 20.31
C ARG A 111 9.41 -13.56 21.41
N GLY A 112 8.67 -12.48 21.29
CA GLY A 112 8.46 -11.48 22.34
C GLY A 112 7.55 -11.95 23.50
N PHE A 113 6.93 -13.15 23.37
CA PHE A 113 6.01 -13.70 24.36
C PHE A 113 6.42 -15.14 24.71
N ASP A 114 6.78 -15.40 25.97
CA ASP A 114 7.23 -16.71 26.44
C ASP A 114 6.25 -17.86 26.12
N SER A 115 4.95 -17.58 26.19
CA SER A 115 3.88 -18.54 25.88
C SER A 115 3.78 -18.91 24.39
N LEU A 116 4.37 -18.11 23.48
CA LEU A 116 4.28 -18.30 22.04
C LEU A 116 5.61 -18.74 21.40
N VAL A 117 6.69 -18.76 22.16
CA VAL A 117 8.05 -19.10 21.65
C VAL A 117 8.11 -20.49 20.99
N SER A 118 7.33 -21.45 21.49
CA SER A 118 7.28 -22.82 20.96
C SER A 118 6.27 -23.03 19.84
N VAL A 119 5.49 -22.02 19.49
CA VAL A 119 4.47 -22.14 18.41
C VAL A 119 5.15 -22.28 17.06
N LYS A 120 4.84 -23.37 16.35
CA LYS A 120 5.32 -23.61 15.00
C LYS A 120 4.57 -22.71 14.01
N ILE A 121 5.29 -21.80 13.36
CA ILE A 121 4.75 -20.95 12.30
C ILE A 121 4.97 -21.66 10.94
N SER A 122 3.88 -21.98 10.29
CA SER A 122 3.88 -22.56 8.94
C SER A 122 4.35 -21.55 7.90
N ASP A 123 4.63 -22.02 6.67
CA ASP A 123 4.95 -21.13 5.57
C ASP A 123 3.76 -20.26 5.19
N VAL A 124 4.06 -19.05 4.73
CA VAL A 124 3.03 -18.13 4.25
C VAL A 124 2.46 -18.64 2.94
N LEU A 125 1.16 -18.80 2.89
CA LEU A 125 0.48 -19.20 1.66
C LEU A 125 0.56 -18.09 0.62
N PRO A 126 1.10 -18.35 -0.58
CA PRO A 126 1.20 -17.35 -1.63
C PRO A 126 -0.18 -16.95 -2.14
N ALA A 127 -0.32 -15.69 -2.55
CA ALA A 127 -1.50 -15.27 -3.28
C ALA A 127 -1.53 -15.91 -4.67
N LEU A 128 -2.71 -16.28 -5.14
CA LEU A 128 -2.90 -16.81 -6.49
C LEU A 128 -2.56 -15.75 -7.54
N HIS A 129 -2.96 -14.50 -7.27
CA HIS A 129 -2.67 -13.34 -8.11
C HIS A 129 -1.88 -12.30 -7.31
N GLN A 130 -0.72 -11.90 -7.81
CA GLN A 130 0.11 -10.85 -7.20
C GLN A 130 -0.35 -9.45 -7.58
N PHE A 131 -1.09 -9.32 -8.68
CA PHE A 131 -1.65 -8.08 -9.23
C PHE A 131 -3.13 -8.24 -9.52
N GLU A 132 -3.82 -7.15 -9.82
CA GLU A 132 -5.24 -7.09 -10.23
C GLU A 132 -6.23 -7.72 -9.25
N TYR A 133 -5.82 -7.95 -8.00
CA TYR A 133 -6.64 -8.59 -6.99
C TYR A 133 -7.47 -7.64 -6.14
N ARG A 134 -7.11 -6.35 -6.14
CA ARG A 134 -7.66 -5.39 -5.19
C ARG A 134 -9.00 -4.84 -5.68
N ASN A 135 -10.05 -5.14 -4.91
CA ASN A 135 -11.43 -4.77 -5.19
C ASN A 135 -11.89 -3.44 -4.56
N HIS A 136 -10.98 -2.70 -3.92
CA HIS A 136 -11.28 -1.42 -3.29
C HIS A 136 -10.12 -0.44 -3.45
N ALA A 137 -10.44 0.76 -3.92
CA ALA A 137 -9.53 1.90 -3.99
C ALA A 137 -10.16 3.14 -3.32
N ARG A 138 -9.30 3.97 -2.71
CA ARG A 138 -9.66 5.30 -2.23
C ARG A 138 -8.70 6.30 -2.83
N PHE A 139 -9.19 7.04 -3.79
CA PHE A 139 -8.42 8.01 -4.55
C PHE A 139 -8.50 9.41 -3.94
N THR A 140 -7.42 10.16 -4.03
CA THR A 140 -7.40 11.61 -3.78
C THR A 140 -7.71 12.34 -5.08
N VAL A 141 -8.53 13.38 -5.02
CA VAL A 141 -8.88 14.24 -6.15
C VAL A 141 -8.31 15.63 -5.92
N ARG A 142 -7.69 16.19 -6.96
CA ARG A 142 -7.21 17.56 -6.97
C ARG A 142 -8.23 18.50 -7.64
N ARG A 143 -8.17 19.78 -7.30
CA ARG A 143 -9.07 20.81 -7.87
C ARG A 143 -9.05 20.89 -9.40
N ASN A 144 -7.95 20.51 -10.05
CA ASN A 144 -7.84 20.42 -11.49
C ASN A 144 -8.45 19.16 -12.10
N GLY A 145 -9.06 18.29 -11.30
CA GLY A 145 -9.68 17.03 -11.71
C GLY A 145 -8.75 15.82 -11.77
N GLN A 146 -7.46 15.99 -11.48
CA GLN A 146 -6.54 14.85 -11.44
C GLN A 146 -6.86 13.94 -10.26
N VAL A 147 -6.84 12.63 -10.52
CA VAL A 147 -7.11 11.57 -9.54
C VAL A 147 -5.83 10.75 -9.32
N GLY A 148 -5.57 10.37 -8.06
CA GLY A 148 -4.36 9.63 -7.74
C GLY A 148 -4.20 9.37 -6.25
N TYR A 149 -2.96 9.26 -5.80
CA TYR A 149 -2.60 9.00 -4.41
C TYR A 149 -1.70 10.10 -3.83
N VAL A 150 -1.55 10.08 -2.52
CA VAL A 150 -0.62 10.96 -1.80
C VAL A 150 0.52 10.12 -1.24
N ASN A 151 1.74 10.47 -1.60
CA ASN A 151 2.93 9.87 -1.00
C ASN A 151 2.90 10.08 0.53
N ARG A 152 3.04 9.01 1.31
CA ARG A 152 2.91 9.04 2.77
C ARG A 152 4.05 9.78 3.46
N ILE A 153 5.24 9.84 2.84
CA ILE A 153 6.44 10.47 3.39
C ILE A 153 6.52 11.94 2.93
N THR A 154 6.57 12.16 1.63
CA THR A 154 6.77 13.50 1.04
C THR A 154 5.50 14.33 1.01
N ARG A 155 4.32 13.73 1.21
CA ARG A 155 2.98 14.34 1.09
C ARG A 155 2.69 14.91 -0.31
N ARG A 156 3.50 14.57 -1.31
CA ARG A 156 3.26 14.94 -2.71
C ARG A 156 2.10 14.13 -3.27
N PHE A 157 1.28 14.77 -4.07
CA PHE A 157 0.24 14.09 -4.86
C PHE A 157 0.88 13.46 -6.09
N ILE A 158 0.50 12.22 -6.35
CA ILE A 158 0.95 11.42 -7.50
C ILE A 158 -0.29 11.12 -8.34
N PRO A 159 -0.45 11.72 -9.52
CA PRO A 159 -1.52 11.34 -10.45
C PRO A 159 -1.28 9.90 -10.92
N VAL A 160 -2.34 9.09 -10.91
CA VAL A 160 -2.26 7.67 -11.29
C VAL A 160 -3.34 7.36 -12.31
N TRP A 161 -2.96 6.85 -13.46
CA TRP A 161 -3.84 6.49 -14.54
C TRP A 161 -4.22 5.00 -14.54
N ASN A 162 -3.35 4.18 -13.99
CA ASN A 162 -3.53 2.74 -13.83
C ASN A 162 -2.79 2.27 -12.59
N CYS A 163 -3.42 1.41 -11.79
CA CYS A 163 -2.79 0.81 -10.62
C CYS A 163 -2.76 -0.72 -10.78
N MET A 164 -1.58 -1.30 -10.86
CA MET A 164 -1.40 -2.74 -11.11
C MET A 164 -2.06 -3.63 -10.04
N LEU A 165 -2.33 -3.12 -8.83
CA LEU A 165 -3.01 -3.91 -7.80
C LEU A 165 -4.53 -3.95 -7.99
N MET A 166 -5.11 -2.93 -8.64
CA MET A 166 -6.56 -2.80 -8.77
C MET A 166 -7.09 -3.71 -9.87
N THR A 167 -8.30 -4.23 -9.66
CA THR A 167 -9.03 -4.98 -10.69
C THR A 167 -9.18 -4.14 -11.97
N PRO A 168 -9.30 -4.78 -13.14
CA PRO A 168 -9.50 -4.08 -14.42
C PRO A 168 -10.68 -3.10 -14.37
N TRP A 169 -11.79 -3.48 -13.73
CA TRP A 169 -12.96 -2.60 -13.59
C TRP A 169 -12.64 -1.30 -12.81
N ILE A 170 -11.87 -1.39 -11.70
CA ILE A 170 -11.46 -0.20 -10.94
C ILE A 170 -10.55 0.68 -11.79
N ASN A 171 -9.64 0.11 -12.57
CA ASN A 171 -8.77 0.88 -13.46
C ASN A 171 -9.56 1.57 -14.59
N GLN A 172 -10.55 0.91 -15.17
CA GLN A 172 -11.47 1.54 -16.15
C GLN A 172 -12.24 2.69 -15.51
N THR A 173 -12.72 2.50 -14.27
CA THR A 173 -13.39 3.56 -13.51
C THR A 173 -12.44 4.71 -13.20
N LEU A 174 -11.20 4.44 -12.79
CA LEU A 174 -10.16 5.45 -12.57
C LEU A 174 -9.90 6.30 -13.82
N ALA A 175 -9.83 5.66 -14.99
CA ALA A 175 -9.66 6.37 -16.28
C ALA A 175 -10.84 7.33 -16.55
N LYS A 176 -12.09 6.90 -16.27
CA LYS A 176 -13.27 7.76 -16.41
C LYS A 176 -13.31 8.90 -15.37
N LEU A 177 -12.76 8.67 -14.18
CA LEU A 177 -12.71 9.67 -13.10
C LEU A 177 -11.75 10.83 -13.41
N GLN A 178 -10.76 10.64 -14.25
CA GLN A 178 -9.83 11.72 -14.65
C GLN A 178 -10.61 12.86 -15.31
N ASN A 179 -10.32 14.10 -14.90
CA ASN A 179 -10.91 15.33 -15.47
C ASN A 179 -12.41 15.60 -15.16
N ILE A 180 -13.09 14.77 -14.36
CA ILE A 180 -14.49 15.03 -13.98
C ILE A 180 -14.64 16.28 -13.09
N LYS A 181 -13.61 16.65 -12.33
CA LYS A 181 -13.62 17.77 -11.35
C LYS A 181 -14.80 17.71 -10.36
N PRO A 182 -14.98 16.59 -9.65
CA PRO A 182 -16.06 16.49 -8.68
C PRO A 182 -15.81 17.42 -7.47
N ASP A 183 -16.89 17.84 -6.83
CA ASP A 183 -16.82 18.65 -5.59
C ASP A 183 -16.50 17.76 -4.37
N THR A 184 -15.40 17.07 -4.46
CA THR A 184 -14.86 16.22 -3.39
C THR A 184 -13.35 16.11 -3.49
N SER A 185 -12.68 15.90 -2.36
CA SER A 185 -11.23 15.64 -2.33
C SER A 185 -10.88 14.15 -2.34
N GLN A 186 -11.88 13.26 -2.22
CA GLN A 186 -11.67 11.82 -2.18
C GLN A 186 -12.82 11.07 -2.84
N ILE A 187 -12.48 10.01 -3.57
CA ILE A 187 -13.43 9.08 -4.17
C ILE A 187 -13.08 7.67 -3.72
N SER A 188 -14.07 6.94 -3.19
CA SER A 188 -14.00 5.53 -2.88
C SER A 188 -14.63 4.72 -4.00
N VAL A 189 -13.92 3.72 -4.51
CA VAL A 189 -14.38 2.83 -5.58
C VAL A 189 -14.29 1.40 -5.07
N ARG A 190 -15.38 0.64 -5.15
CA ARG A 190 -15.45 -0.78 -4.79
C ARG A 190 -16.06 -1.58 -5.90
N TYR A 191 -15.66 -2.83 -6.02
CA TYR A 191 -16.15 -3.75 -7.04
C TYR A 191 -16.31 -5.15 -6.47
N GLY A 192 -17.49 -5.73 -6.62
CA GLY A 192 -17.78 -7.11 -6.27
C GLY A 192 -17.25 -8.03 -7.36
N ILE A 193 -16.16 -8.72 -7.11
CA ILE A 193 -15.47 -9.55 -8.10
C ILE A 193 -16.36 -10.69 -8.56
N ASN A 194 -17.08 -11.33 -7.61
CA ASN A 194 -17.92 -12.47 -7.89
C ASN A 194 -19.37 -12.09 -8.25
N THR A 195 -19.75 -10.81 -8.14
CA THR A 195 -21.12 -10.35 -8.42
C THR A 195 -21.22 -9.36 -9.57
N GLY A 196 -20.11 -8.68 -9.91
CA GLY A 196 -20.12 -7.55 -10.84
C GLY A 196 -20.73 -6.27 -10.28
N ASP A 197 -21.18 -6.28 -9.02
CA ASP A 197 -21.77 -5.11 -8.37
C ASP A 197 -20.71 -4.06 -8.03
N SER A 198 -21.10 -2.80 -7.96
CA SER A 198 -20.10 -1.73 -7.77
C SER A 198 -20.60 -0.59 -6.91
N LEU A 199 -19.64 0.17 -6.34
CA LEU A 199 -19.93 1.34 -5.53
C LEU A 199 -18.88 2.40 -5.80
N VAL A 200 -19.32 3.60 -6.17
CA VAL A 200 -18.50 4.80 -6.28
C VAL A 200 -19.08 5.88 -5.37
N GLN A 201 -18.30 6.36 -4.41
CA GLN A 201 -18.72 7.37 -3.42
C GLN A 201 -17.75 8.55 -3.37
N PRO A 202 -18.25 9.77 -3.20
CA PRO A 202 -19.64 10.19 -3.12
C PRO A 202 -20.36 10.16 -4.47
N SER A 203 -21.63 10.61 -4.52
CA SER A 203 -22.31 10.92 -5.80
C SER A 203 -21.52 12.00 -6.53
N LEU A 204 -21.27 11.78 -7.83
CA LEU A 204 -20.41 12.65 -8.63
C LEU A 204 -21.21 13.58 -9.56
N GLY A 205 -22.54 13.41 -9.65
CA GLY A 205 -23.36 14.19 -10.56
C GLY A 205 -23.01 14.04 -12.05
N ASN A 206 -22.35 12.92 -12.41
CA ASN A 206 -21.88 12.64 -13.77
C ASN A 206 -22.54 11.36 -14.30
N GLU A 207 -23.22 11.47 -15.45
CA GLU A 207 -23.97 10.36 -16.04
C GLU A 207 -23.10 9.22 -16.57
N SER A 208 -21.83 9.48 -16.90
CA SER A 208 -20.90 8.45 -17.41
C SER A 208 -20.39 7.49 -16.33
N ILE A 209 -20.59 7.84 -15.03
CA ILE A 209 -20.16 7.02 -13.89
C ILE A 209 -21.33 6.90 -12.92
N GLN A 210 -21.87 5.69 -12.83
CA GLN A 210 -22.86 5.39 -11.78
C GLN A 210 -22.18 5.56 -10.41
N SER A 211 -22.71 6.46 -9.57
CA SER A 211 -22.11 6.84 -8.29
C SER A 211 -23.20 7.17 -7.25
N GLY A 212 -22.80 7.27 -5.99
CA GLY A 212 -23.72 7.56 -4.89
C GLY A 212 -24.37 6.31 -4.26
N GLN A 213 -24.00 5.09 -4.68
CA GLN A 213 -24.53 3.86 -4.10
C GLN A 213 -24.11 3.76 -2.64
N THR A 214 -25.03 3.38 -1.77
CA THR A 214 -24.76 3.21 -0.33
C THR A 214 -24.15 1.85 -0.01
N HIS A 215 -24.38 0.86 -0.87
CA HIS A 215 -23.91 -0.52 -0.72
C HIS A 215 -23.54 -1.11 -2.08
N TYR A 216 -22.75 -2.17 -2.05
CA TYR A 216 -22.55 -3.11 -3.14
C TYR A 216 -22.67 -4.54 -2.58
N ARG A 217 -22.85 -5.52 -3.44
CA ARG A 217 -22.85 -6.94 -3.05
C ARG A 217 -21.54 -7.60 -3.44
N GLU A 218 -21.10 -8.52 -2.61
CA GLU A 218 -20.01 -9.42 -2.92
C GLU A 218 -20.42 -10.84 -2.53
N ASN A 219 -20.05 -11.83 -3.34
CA ASN A 219 -20.21 -13.23 -3.01
C ASN A 219 -18.86 -13.77 -2.49
N LEU A 220 -18.87 -14.35 -1.30
CA LEU A 220 -17.72 -15.00 -0.71
C LEU A 220 -18.12 -16.43 -0.33
N SER A 221 -17.50 -17.43 -1.00
CA SER A 221 -17.76 -18.86 -0.77
C SER A 221 -19.26 -19.21 -0.78
N GLY A 222 -20.01 -18.69 -1.77
CA GLY A 222 -21.44 -18.93 -1.94
C GLY A 222 -22.37 -18.03 -1.11
N ASN A 223 -21.84 -17.25 -0.18
CA ASN A 223 -22.63 -16.34 0.65
C ASN A 223 -22.58 -14.91 0.09
N ILE A 224 -23.76 -14.30 -0.09
CA ILE A 224 -23.88 -12.93 -0.58
C ILE A 224 -23.87 -11.95 0.59
N PHE A 225 -22.86 -11.08 0.61
CA PHE A 225 -22.71 -10.00 1.56
C PHE A 225 -23.15 -8.67 0.95
N ARG A 226 -23.99 -7.94 1.67
CA ARG A 226 -24.32 -6.54 1.36
C ARG A 226 -23.37 -5.64 2.14
N VAL A 227 -22.41 -5.01 1.45
CA VAL A 227 -21.31 -4.25 2.05
C VAL A 227 -21.57 -2.76 1.92
N GLY A 228 -21.70 -2.07 3.04
CA GLY A 228 -21.87 -0.62 3.08
C GLY A 228 -20.61 0.15 2.71
N SER A 229 -20.76 1.36 2.19
CA SER A 229 -19.63 2.21 1.80
C SER A 229 -18.55 2.38 2.89
N PRO A 230 -18.89 2.66 4.17
CA PRO A 230 -17.91 2.82 5.24
C PRO A 230 -17.43 1.49 5.84
N SER A 231 -18.07 0.35 5.50
CA SER A 231 -17.76 -0.94 6.13
C SER A 231 -16.43 -1.50 5.66
N PHE A 232 -15.73 -2.17 6.55
CA PHE A 232 -14.58 -2.98 6.16
C PHE A 232 -15.04 -4.22 5.40
N PHE A 233 -14.36 -4.56 4.34
CA PHE A 233 -14.43 -5.84 3.64
C PHE A 233 -13.05 -6.18 3.08
N GLN A 234 -12.73 -7.47 2.95
CA GLN A 234 -11.43 -7.91 2.44
C GLN A 234 -11.23 -7.44 0.99
N VAL A 235 -10.05 -6.86 0.75
CA VAL A 235 -9.72 -6.25 -0.55
C VAL A 235 -9.25 -7.26 -1.60
N ASN A 236 -9.00 -8.50 -1.20
CA ASN A 236 -8.64 -9.62 -2.06
C ASN A 236 -9.65 -10.75 -1.81
N THR A 237 -10.69 -10.81 -2.63
CA THR A 237 -11.79 -11.78 -2.50
C THR A 237 -11.28 -13.22 -2.55
N VAL A 238 -10.40 -13.55 -3.50
CA VAL A 238 -9.85 -14.91 -3.67
C VAL A 238 -9.08 -15.36 -2.42
N GLN A 239 -8.25 -14.49 -1.85
CA GLN A 239 -7.52 -14.83 -0.62
C GLN A 239 -8.42 -14.88 0.60
N ALA A 240 -9.52 -14.12 0.63
CA ALA A 240 -10.50 -14.19 1.70
C ALA A 240 -11.28 -15.51 1.67
N GLU A 241 -11.65 -16.02 0.49
CA GLU A 241 -12.25 -17.35 0.32
C GLU A 241 -11.31 -18.45 0.80
N ARG A 242 -10.05 -18.40 0.35
CA ARG A 242 -9.02 -19.35 0.80
C ARG A 242 -8.77 -19.32 2.31
N LEU A 243 -8.78 -18.14 2.92
CA LEU A 243 -8.69 -18.01 4.38
C LEU A 243 -9.88 -18.67 5.07
N SER A 244 -11.10 -18.47 4.54
CA SER A 244 -12.30 -19.11 5.09
C SER A 244 -12.24 -20.64 4.99
N GLU A 245 -11.79 -21.19 3.88
CA GLU A 245 -11.58 -22.64 3.69
C GLU A 245 -10.63 -23.21 4.74
N ILE A 246 -9.48 -22.54 4.99
CA ILE A 246 -8.48 -22.98 5.98
C ILE A 246 -9.03 -22.95 7.42
N ILE A 247 -9.88 -21.96 7.74
CA ILE A 247 -10.45 -21.85 9.09
C ILE A 247 -11.54 -22.91 9.32
N LEU A 248 -12.23 -23.31 8.26
CA LEU A 248 -13.34 -24.26 8.33
C LEU A 248 -12.89 -25.73 8.15
N SER A 249 -11.64 -25.97 7.71
CA SER A 249 -11.05 -27.31 7.58
C SER A 249 -10.50 -27.82 8.92
#